data_c144ee749a5e356c4c8ddef1dcf0cbba
#
_entry.id   c144ee749a5e356c4c8ddef1dcf0cbba
#
_cell.length_a   1.000
_cell.length_b   1.000
_cell.length_c   1.000
_cell.angle_alpha   90.00
_cell.angle_beta   90.00
_cell.angle_gamma   90.00
#
_symmetry.space_group_name_H-M   'P 1'
#
loop_
_entity.id
_entity.type
_entity.pdbx_description
1 polymer ?
#
loop_
_entity_poly.entity_id
_entity_poly.type
_entity_poly.pdbx_seq_one_letter_code
_entity_poly.pdbx_strand_id
1 'polypeptide(L)'
;MKKKYLLKYSLEFLIIVLGITVSFWINQAASSSEFQKQKLKIINNLQIEIDQIYNYCLERKNVCKKDIDVIKLFIGSNHFDSNLNQLKDFNISKSRIEFVLTSNRSFDPPSSRYRSIINSGDIKYLDSDNIKEYLSRVYDTYFSYVRTNLEYEKQLKQTLTPYLLQT
;
A
#
# COMPACT_ATOMS: atom_id res chain seq x y z
N MET A 1 -60.34 -45.30 -5.84
CA MET A 1 -59.78 -44.35 -6.83
C MET A 1 -59.01 -43.18 -6.17
N LYS A 2 -59.43 -42.54 -5.09
CA LYS A 2 -58.80 -41.35 -4.47
C LYS A 2 -57.32 -41.54 -3.97
N LYS A 3 -56.95 -42.71 -3.47
CA LYS A 3 -55.57 -43.00 -2.99
C LYS A 3 -54.52 -42.95 -4.09
N LYS A 4 -54.79 -43.39 -5.31
CA LYS A 4 -53.80 -43.35 -6.42
C LYS A 4 -53.50 -41.92 -6.89
N TYR A 5 -54.46 -41.02 -6.89
CA TYR A 5 -54.21 -39.61 -7.22
C TYR A 5 -53.43 -38.89 -6.15
N LEU A 6 -53.70 -39.13 -4.88
CA LEU A 6 -52.97 -38.59 -3.77
C LEU A 6 -51.47 -38.99 -3.83
N LEU A 7 -51.18 -40.26 -4.11
CA LEU A 7 -49.83 -40.77 -4.23
C LEU A 7 -49.09 -40.14 -5.44
N LYS A 8 -49.77 -39.96 -6.56
CA LYS A 8 -49.23 -39.31 -7.76
C LYS A 8 -48.87 -37.85 -7.49
N TYR A 9 -49.75 -37.05 -6.91
CA TYR A 9 -49.50 -35.65 -6.60
C TYR A 9 -48.43 -35.46 -5.51
N SER A 10 -48.35 -36.34 -4.52
CA SER A 10 -47.29 -36.28 -3.52
C SER A 10 -45.94 -36.64 -4.11
N LEU A 11 -45.86 -37.55 -5.07
CA LEU A 11 -44.62 -37.87 -5.77
C LEU A 11 -44.17 -36.74 -6.67
N GLU A 12 -45.09 -36.12 -7.43
CA GLU A 12 -44.80 -34.93 -8.25
C GLU A 12 -44.29 -33.76 -7.40
N PHE A 13 -44.95 -33.52 -6.26
CA PHE A 13 -44.52 -32.49 -5.32
C PHE A 13 -43.10 -32.78 -4.77
N LEU A 14 -42.82 -34.03 -4.39
CA LEU A 14 -41.52 -34.43 -3.87
C LEU A 14 -40.39 -34.28 -4.91
N ILE A 15 -40.66 -34.58 -6.18
CA ILE A 15 -39.72 -34.37 -7.28
C ILE A 15 -39.41 -32.88 -7.46
N ILE A 16 -40.42 -32.00 -7.40
CA ILE A 16 -40.27 -30.56 -7.53
C ILE A 16 -39.43 -30.05 -6.36
N VAL A 17 -39.74 -30.44 -5.13
CA VAL A 17 -38.98 -30.02 -3.93
C VAL A 17 -37.53 -30.48 -3.99
N LEU A 18 -37.28 -31.74 -4.38
CA LEU A 18 -35.93 -32.26 -4.57
C LEU A 18 -35.19 -31.48 -5.66
N GLY A 19 -35.80 -31.20 -6.79
CA GLY A 19 -35.21 -30.42 -7.88
C GLY A 19 -34.76 -29.01 -7.42
N ILE A 20 -35.63 -28.32 -6.68
CA ILE A 20 -35.33 -27.00 -6.11
C ILE A 20 -34.17 -27.09 -5.09
N THR A 21 -34.22 -28.08 -4.19
CA THR A 21 -33.21 -28.26 -3.16
C THR A 21 -31.84 -28.57 -3.75
N VAL A 22 -31.77 -29.46 -4.72
CA VAL A 22 -30.51 -29.80 -5.42
C VAL A 22 -29.97 -28.60 -6.19
N SER A 23 -30.83 -27.87 -6.90
CA SER A 23 -30.42 -26.65 -7.62
C SER A 23 -29.90 -25.59 -6.69
N PHE A 24 -30.52 -25.39 -5.53
CA PHE A 24 -30.07 -24.46 -4.52
C PHE A 24 -28.67 -24.87 -3.96
N TRP A 25 -28.51 -26.17 -3.69
CA TRP A 25 -27.24 -26.68 -3.15
C TRP A 25 -26.08 -26.54 -4.14
N ILE A 26 -26.32 -26.85 -5.42
CA ILE A 26 -25.33 -26.66 -6.50
C ILE A 26 -24.94 -25.18 -6.61
N ASN A 27 -25.94 -24.29 -6.62
CA ASN A 27 -25.72 -22.85 -6.72
C ASN A 27 -24.91 -22.30 -5.53
N GLN A 28 -25.21 -22.77 -4.33
CA GLN A 28 -24.46 -22.39 -3.12
C GLN A 28 -23.01 -22.91 -3.15
N ALA A 29 -22.79 -24.14 -3.62
CA ALA A 29 -21.44 -24.69 -3.77
C ALA A 29 -20.62 -23.92 -4.82
N ALA A 30 -21.23 -23.58 -5.95
CA ALA A 30 -20.59 -22.76 -7.00
C ALA A 30 -20.24 -21.35 -6.48
N SER A 31 -21.17 -20.71 -5.78
CA SER A 31 -20.96 -19.38 -5.18
C SER A 31 -19.83 -19.39 -4.14
N SER A 32 -19.77 -20.42 -3.30
CA SER A 32 -18.69 -20.58 -2.32
C SER A 32 -17.32 -20.76 -2.99
N SER A 33 -17.26 -21.56 -4.05
CA SER A 33 -16.04 -21.76 -4.84
C SER A 33 -15.53 -20.45 -5.47
N GLU A 34 -16.46 -19.68 -6.07
CA GLU A 34 -16.12 -18.39 -6.67
C GLU A 34 -15.65 -17.38 -5.62
N PHE A 35 -16.30 -17.33 -4.46
CA PHE A 35 -15.87 -16.49 -3.33
C PHE A 35 -14.44 -16.82 -2.91
N GLN A 36 -14.08 -18.09 -2.76
CA GLN A 36 -12.72 -18.49 -2.38
C GLN A 36 -11.68 -18.13 -3.45
N LYS A 37 -12.01 -18.25 -4.74
CA LYS A 37 -11.12 -17.82 -5.83
C LYS A 37 -10.86 -16.32 -5.79
N GLN A 38 -11.90 -15.50 -5.62
CA GLN A 38 -11.75 -14.04 -5.51
C GLN A 38 -10.94 -13.65 -4.28
N LYS A 39 -11.19 -14.28 -3.13
CA LYS A 39 -10.41 -14.09 -1.91
C LYS A 39 -8.91 -14.34 -2.13
N LEU A 40 -8.57 -15.50 -2.71
CA LEU A 40 -7.16 -15.83 -2.99
C LEU A 40 -6.51 -14.84 -3.95
N LYS A 41 -7.23 -14.42 -5.00
CA LYS A 41 -6.75 -13.42 -5.95
C LYS A 41 -6.44 -12.08 -5.26
N ILE A 42 -7.32 -11.62 -4.36
CA ILE A 42 -7.14 -10.38 -3.62
C ILE A 42 -5.98 -10.47 -2.66
N ILE A 43 -5.87 -11.57 -1.89
CA ILE A 43 -4.75 -11.78 -0.97
C ILE A 43 -3.43 -11.76 -1.72
N ASN A 44 -3.32 -12.47 -2.85
CA ASN A 44 -2.11 -12.49 -3.65
C ASN A 44 -1.76 -11.10 -4.21
N ASN A 45 -2.75 -10.35 -4.69
CA ASN A 45 -2.53 -8.98 -5.17
C ASN A 45 -2.04 -8.06 -4.06
N LEU A 46 -2.62 -8.13 -2.87
CA LEU A 46 -2.19 -7.35 -1.71
C LEU A 46 -0.80 -7.74 -1.26
N GLN A 47 -0.46 -9.03 -1.23
CA GLN A 47 0.87 -9.51 -0.87
C GLN A 47 1.93 -8.92 -1.80
N ILE A 48 1.71 -9.00 -3.12
CA ILE A 48 2.63 -8.42 -4.10
C ILE A 48 2.82 -6.91 -3.87
N GLU A 49 1.74 -6.18 -3.61
CA GLU A 49 1.84 -4.73 -3.40
C GLU A 49 2.54 -4.40 -2.06
N ILE A 50 2.29 -5.16 -1.00
CA ILE A 50 2.97 -5.00 0.29
C ILE A 50 4.47 -5.24 0.15
N ASP A 51 4.89 -6.27 -0.60
CA ASP A 51 6.30 -6.54 -0.89
C ASP A 51 6.93 -5.38 -1.68
N GLN A 52 6.22 -4.81 -2.64
CA GLN A 52 6.66 -3.62 -3.38
C GLN A 52 6.78 -2.39 -2.47
N ILE A 53 5.82 -2.18 -1.56
CA ILE A 53 5.86 -1.10 -0.56
C ILE A 53 7.06 -1.28 0.37
N TYR A 54 7.29 -2.51 0.86
CA TYR A 54 8.43 -2.81 1.73
C TYR A 54 9.77 -2.45 1.05
N ASN A 55 9.97 -2.90 -0.19
CA ASN A 55 11.19 -2.62 -0.95
C ASN A 55 11.33 -1.11 -1.23
N TYR A 56 10.25 -0.43 -1.60
CA TYR A 56 10.23 1.02 -1.78
C TYR A 56 10.63 1.76 -0.49
N CYS A 57 10.07 1.39 0.65
CA CYS A 57 10.39 2.01 1.94
C CYS A 57 11.84 1.73 2.37
N LEU A 58 12.35 0.52 2.10
CA LEU A 58 13.74 0.17 2.39
C LEU A 58 14.72 1.01 1.56
N GLU A 59 14.47 1.15 0.27
CA GLU A 59 15.25 2.00 -0.61
C GLU A 59 15.23 3.46 -0.16
N ARG A 60 14.03 3.98 0.14
CA ARG A 60 13.85 5.35 0.65
C ARG A 60 14.60 5.59 1.95
N LYS A 61 14.52 4.65 2.91
CA LYS A 61 15.27 4.70 4.16
C LYS A 61 16.78 4.82 3.89
N ASN A 62 17.31 4.02 2.96
CA ASN A 62 18.73 4.03 2.63
C ASN A 62 19.15 5.36 1.98
N VAL A 63 18.31 5.91 1.11
CA VAL A 63 18.55 7.22 0.50
C VAL A 63 18.53 8.34 1.54
N CYS A 64 17.51 8.36 2.41
CA CYS A 64 17.40 9.35 3.49
C CYS A 64 18.60 9.27 4.45
N LYS A 65 19.07 8.05 4.76
CA LYS A 65 20.28 7.89 5.60
C LYS A 65 21.49 8.55 4.96
N LYS A 66 21.72 8.33 3.67
CA LYS A 66 22.82 8.98 2.93
C LYS A 66 22.67 10.51 2.89
N ASP A 67 21.45 11.03 2.78
CA ASP A 67 21.20 12.47 2.82
C ASP A 67 21.50 13.05 4.22
N ILE A 68 21.12 12.33 5.29
CA ILE A 68 21.44 12.71 6.67
C ILE A 68 22.97 12.72 6.90
N ASP A 69 23.70 11.74 6.36
CA ASP A 69 25.15 11.69 6.49
C ASP A 69 25.81 12.89 5.79
N VAL A 70 25.34 13.31 4.62
CA VAL A 70 25.78 14.54 3.94
C VAL A 70 25.50 15.78 4.79
N ILE A 71 24.28 15.90 5.36
CA ILE A 71 23.92 17.03 6.22
C ILE A 71 24.78 17.07 7.48
N LYS A 72 25.05 15.93 8.12
CA LYS A 72 25.92 15.86 9.32
C LYS A 72 27.33 16.29 9.02
N LEU A 73 27.91 15.90 7.88
CA LEU A 73 29.21 16.36 7.44
C LEU A 73 29.21 17.89 7.24
N PHE A 74 28.12 18.46 6.74
CA PHE A 74 28.00 19.88 6.52
C PHE A 74 27.87 20.69 7.83
N ILE A 75 27.09 20.19 8.80
CA ILE A 75 26.84 20.87 10.08
C ILE A 75 27.95 20.62 11.12
N GLY A 76 28.54 19.43 11.09
CA GLY A 76 29.42 18.91 12.18
C GLY A 76 30.79 19.53 12.26
N SER A 77 31.12 20.53 11.45
CA SER A 77 32.46 21.11 11.41
C SER A 77 32.43 22.60 11.73
N ASN A 78 33.10 22.91 12.83
CA ASN A 78 33.42 24.28 13.17
C ASN A 78 34.51 24.93 12.26
N HIS A 79 35.00 24.20 11.25
CA HIS A 79 35.95 24.67 10.26
C HIS A 79 35.52 24.25 8.85
N PHE A 80 34.99 25.21 8.12
CA PHE A 80 34.52 25.04 6.75
C PHE A 80 35.56 24.39 5.81
N ASP A 81 36.85 24.76 5.97
CA ASP A 81 37.94 24.27 5.11
C ASP A 81 38.31 22.79 5.34
N SER A 82 38.21 22.28 6.58
CA SER A 82 38.46 20.86 6.85
C SER A 82 37.41 19.94 6.31
N ASN A 83 36.17 20.43 6.16
CA ASN A 83 35.06 19.65 5.62
C ASN A 83 35.02 19.58 4.11
N LEU A 84 35.46 20.63 3.42
CA LEU A 84 35.63 20.58 1.98
C LEU A 84 36.58 19.46 1.56
N ASN A 85 37.61 19.19 2.34
CA ASN A 85 38.50 18.06 2.11
C ASN A 85 37.87 16.72 2.42
N GLN A 86 37.13 16.59 3.54
CA GLN A 86 36.34 15.37 3.84
C GLN A 86 35.26 15.12 2.81
N LEU A 87 34.58 16.15 2.32
CA LEU A 87 33.58 16.02 1.24
C LEU A 87 34.21 15.55 -0.07
N LYS A 88 35.45 15.99 -0.38
CA LYS A 88 36.22 15.48 -1.53
C LYS A 88 36.62 14.02 -1.33
N ASP A 89 37.04 13.63 -0.14
CA ASP A 89 37.42 12.26 0.20
C ASP A 89 36.21 11.30 0.09
N PHE A 90 34.99 11.79 0.38
CA PHE A 90 33.77 11.04 0.19
C PHE A 90 33.23 11.06 -1.25
N ASN A 91 33.94 11.70 -2.20
CA ASN A 91 33.50 11.83 -3.60
C ASN A 91 32.07 12.41 -3.75
N ILE A 92 31.70 13.33 -2.85
CA ILE A 92 30.38 13.98 -2.87
C ILE A 92 30.47 15.22 -3.76
N SER A 93 29.71 15.22 -4.86
CA SER A 93 29.67 16.37 -5.77
C SER A 93 28.95 17.56 -5.14
N LYS A 94 29.34 18.79 -5.54
CA LYS A 94 28.67 20.03 -5.14
C LYS A 94 27.16 19.97 -5.43
N SER A 95 26.77 19.46 -6.59
CA SER A 95 25.37 19.26 -6.98
C SER A 95 24.60 18.34 -6.03
N ARG A 96 25.26 17.35 -5.43
CA ARG A 96 24.64 16.48 -4.43
C ARG A 96 24.33 17.21 -3.13
N ILE A 97 25.24 18.07 -2.68
CA ILE A 97 25.05 18.90 -1.48
C ILE A 97 23.90 19.88 -1.71
N GLU A 98 23.94 20.62 -2.82
CA GLU A 98 22.87 21.53 -3.21
C GLU A 98 21.51 20.80 -3.26
N PHE A 99 21.45 19.63 -3.90
CA PHE A 99 20.22 18.84 -3.97
C PHE A 99 19.70 18.47 -2.58
N VAL A 100 20.54 17.99 -1.68
CA VAL A 100 20.13 17.59 -0.32
C VAL A 100 19.62 18.79 0.49
N LEU A 101 20.22 19.96 0.31
CA LEU A 101 19.85 21.17 1.07
C LEU A 101 18.61 21.88 0.51
N THR A 102 18.40 21.88 -0.81
CA THR A 102 17.37 22.69 -1.46
C THR A 102 16.18 21.90 -1.99
N SER A 103 16.39 20.63 -2.33
CA SER A 103 15.36 19.80 -2.94
C SER A 103 14.73 18.86 -1.92
N ASN A 104 13.45 18.54 -2.13
CA ASN A 104 12.76 17.51 -1.35
C ASN A 104 12.48 16.27 -2.21
N ARG A 105 12.31 15.15 -1.53
CA ARG A 105 11.96 13.87 -2.17
C ARG A 105 10.48 13.59 -1.97
N SER A 106 9.78 13.30 -3.06
CA SER A 106 8.39 12.83 -2.98
C SER A 106 8.30 11.46 -2.30
N PHE A 107 7.20 11.18 -1.64
CA PHE A 107 6.85 9.86 -1.11
C PHE A 107 5.61 9.36 -1.87
N ASP A 108 5.82 8.40 -2.75
CA ASP A 108 4.78 7.83 -3.59
C ASP A 108 4.91 6.30 -3.67
N PRO A 109 4.57 5.59 -2.58
CA PRO A 109 4.59 4.14 -2.55
C PRO A 109 3.51 3.55 -3.45
N PRO A 110 3.71 2.32 -3.98
CA PRO A 110 2.68 1.60 -4.72
C PRO A 110 1.38 1.50 -3.93
N SER A 111 0.24 1.78 -4.58
CA SER A 111 -1.09 1.74 -3.95
C SER A 111 -2.21 1.40 -4.93
N SER A 112 -1.87 1.04 -6.17
CA SER A 112 -2.86 0.84 -7.23
C SER A 112 -3.74 -0.39 -7.00
N ARG A 113 -3.18 -1.48 -6.48
CA ARG A 113 -3.92 -2.73 -6.22
C ARG A 113 -4.90 -2.56 -5.05
N TYR A 114 -4.45 -1.96 -3.94
CA TYR A 114 -5.33 -1.65 -2.81
C TYR A 114 -6.47 -0.73 -3.23
N ARG A 115 -6.16 0.35 -3.94
CA ARG A 115 -7.18 1.28 -4.45
C ARG A 115 -8.17 0.59 -5.40
N SER A 116 -7.70 -0.30 -6.25
CA SER A 116 -8.57 -1.09 -7.13
C SER A 116 -9.52 -1.97 -6.32
N ILE A 117 -9.04 -2.66 -5.28
CA ILE A 117 -9.83 -3.51 -4.41
C ILE A 117 -10.89 -2.70 -3.64
N ILE A 118 -10.52 -1.50 -3.15
CA ILE A 118 -11.50 -0.61 -2.48
C ILE A 118 -12.55 -0.12 -3.47
N ASN A 119 -12.13 0.39 -4.63
CA ASN A 119 -13.04 0.97 -5.63
C ASN A 119 -14.00 -0.06 -6.25
N SER A 120 -13.58 -1.32 -6.39
CA SER A 120 -14.45 -2.41 -6.87
C SER A 120 -15.37 -2.97 -5.77
N GLY A 121 -15.14 -2.61 -4.51
CA GLY A 121 -15.84 -3.19 -3.36
C GLY A 121 -15.41 -4.63 -3.04
N ASP A 122 -14.29 -5.09 -3.62
CA ASP A 122 -13.78 -6.44 -3.44
C ASP A 122 -13.18 -6.68 -2.05
N ILE A 123 -13.00 -5.61 -1.26
CA ILE A 123 -12.58 -5.69 0.15
C ILE A 123 -13.51 -6.61 0.98
N LYS A 124 -14.75 -6.81 0.54
CA LYS A 124 -15.71 -7.74 1.15
C LYS A 124 -15.26 -9.21 1.16
N TYR A 125 -14.37 -9.59 0.24
CA TYR A 125 -13.81 -10.95 0.19
C TYR A 125 -12.72 -11.21 1.24
N LEU A 126 -12.26 -10.18 1.95
CA LEU A 126 -11.39 -10.34 3.12
C LEU A 126 -12.25 -10.54 4.35
N ASP A 127 -12.18 -11.73 4.96
CA ASP A 127 -13.01 -12.08 6.11
C ASP A 127 -12.52 -11.42 7.42
N SER A 128 -11.24 -11.03 7.48
CA SER A 128 -10.65 -10.48 8.68
C SER A 128 -10.74 -8.96 8.74
N ASP A 129 -11.51 -8.46 9.68
CA ASP A 129 -11.62 -7.01 9.93
C ASP A 129 -10.30 -6.41 10.42
N ASN A 130 -9.49 -7.17 11.15
CA ASN A 130 -8.14 -6.75 11.54
C ASN A 130 -7.25 -6.48 10.32
N ILE A 131 -7.30 -7.33 9.28
CA ILE A 131 -6.53 -7.11 8.04
C ILE A 131 -7.02 -5.85 7.34
N LYS A 132 -8.32 -5.63 7.25
CA LYS A 132 -8.90 -4.40 6.65
C LYS A 132 -8.43 -3.15 7.40
N GLU A 133 -8.46 -3.20 8.73
CA GLU A 133 -7.98 -2.10 9.58
C GLU A 133 -6.48 -1.83 9.40
N TYR A 134 -5.63 -2.86 9.40
CA TYR A 134 -4.19 -2.68 9.15
C TYR A 134 -3.91 -2.10 7.77
N LEU A 135 -4.62 -2.54 6.73
CA LEU A 135 -4.50 -1.98 5.39
C LEU A 135 -4.88 -0.49 5.38
N SER A 136 -6.03 -0.13 5.94
CA SER A 136 -6.43 1.28 6.05
C SER A 136 -5.41 2.11 6.83
N ARG A 137 -4.88 1.61 7.95
CA ARG A 137 -3.81 2.30 8.70
C ARG A 137 -2.57 2.55 7.85
N VAL A 138 -2.14 1.58 7.05
CA VAL A 138 -0.96 1.74 6.18
C VAL A 138 -1.23 2.77 5.09
N TYR A 139 -2.30 2.59 4.31
CA TYR A 139 -2.54 3.40 3.11
C TYR A 139 -3.11 4.79 3.40
N ASP A 140 -3.98 4.91 4.41
CA ASP A 140 -4.68 6.16 4.70
C ASP A 140 -3.99 6.96 5.80
N THR A 141 -3.48 6.29 6.87
CA THR A 141 -2.89 6.99 8.01
C THR A 141 -1.38 7.19 7.84
N TYR A 142 -0.62 6.10 7.70
CA TYR A 142 0.85 6.22 7.71
C TYR A 142 1.40 6.90 6.46
N PHE A 143 0.84 6.60 5.27
CA PHE A 143 1.25 7.28 4.05
C PHE A 143 0.90 8.76 4.07
N SER A 144 -0.26 9.13 4.61
CA SER A 144 -0.66 10.52 4.79
C SER A 144 0.27 11.24 5.75
N TYR A 145 0.61 10.61 6.89
CA TYR A 145 1.55 11.17 7.85
C TYR A 145 2.92 11.47 7.24
N VAL A 146 3.47 10.52 6.47
CA VAL A 146 4.75 10.71 5.79
C VAL A 146 4.68 11.86 4.77
N ARG A 147 3.62 11.91 3.96
CA ARG A 147 3.43 13.01 2.98
C ARG A 147 3.33 14.37 3.65
N THR A 148 2.61 14.46 4.75
CA THR A 148 2.47 15.71 5.51
C THR A 148 3.82 16.18 6.04
N ASN A 149 4.63 15.29 6.63
CA ASN A 149 5.96 15.64 7.12
C ASN A 149 6.89 16.10 5.98
N LEU A 150 6.82 15.45 4.82
CA LEU A 150 7.62 15.86 3.66
C LEU A 150 7.17 17.21 3.08
N GLU A 151 5.89 17.55 3.17
CA GLU A 151 5.42 18.88 2.77
C GLU A 151 5.94 19.97 3.71
N TYR A 152 6.00 19.72 5.02
CA TYR A 152 6.66 20.64 5.97
C TYR A 152 8.16 20.78 5.67
N GLU A 153 8.87 19.68 5.38
CA GLU A 153 10.26 19.72 4.98
C GLU A 153 10.46 20.57 3.71
N LYS A 154 9.60 20.39 2.72
CA LYS A 154 9.62 21.15 1.47
C LYS A 154 9.45 22.64 1.72
N GLN A 155 8.45 23.03 2.51
CA GLN A 155 8.20 24.43 2.87
C GLN A 155 9.42 25.03 3.57
N LEU A 156 10.01 24.33 4.53
CA LEU A 156 11.21 24.77 5.23
C LEU A 156 12.39 24.99 4.26
N LYS A 157 12.66 24.03 3.39
CA LYS A 157 13.73 24.13 2.38
C LYS A 157 13.48 25.29 1.42
N GLN A 158 12.26 25.50 0.95
CA GLN A 158 11.91 26.63 0.09
C GLN A 158 12.17 27.97 0.77
N THR A 159 11.88 28.08 2.07
CA THR A 159 12.15 29.29 2.84
C THR A 159 13.65 29.51 3.03
N LEU A 160 14.47 28.46 3.23
CA LEU A 160 15.90 28.57 3.46
C LEU A 160 16.74 28.72 2.19
N THR A 161 16.26 28.21 1.06
CA THR A 161 17.00 28.21 -0.22
C THR A 161 17.56 29.58 -0.62
N PRO A 162 16.80 30.73 -0.56
CA PRO A 162 17.34 32.03 -0.91
C PRO A 162 18.54 32.45 -0.07
N TYR A 163 18.56 32.07 1.21
CA TYR A 163 19.67 32.39 2.11
C TYR A 163 20.91 31.53 1.85
N LEU A 164 20.70 30.28 1.45
CA LEU A 164 21.80 29.33 1.15
C LEU A 164 22.47 29.61 -0.19
N LEU A 165 21.77 30.25 -1.15
CA LEU A 165 22.31 30.56 -2.49
C LEU A 165 22.96 31.96 -2.57
N GLN A 166 22.81 32.81 -1.55
CA GLN A 166 23.43 34.15 -1.50
C GLN A 166 24.82 34.16 -0.93
N THR A 167 25.31 33.03 -0.38
CA THR A 167 26.66 32.80 0.12
C THR A 167 27.51 32.03 -0.87
#